data_b52d938c4b4ee0ec75de1282dbc63b1d
#
_entry.id   b52d938c4b4ee0ec75de1282dbc63b1d
#
_cell.length_a   1.000
_cell.length_b   1.000
_cell.length_c   1.000
_cell.angle_alpha   90.00
_cell.angle_beta   90.00
_cell.angle_gamma   90.00
#
_symmetry.space_group_name_H-M   'P 1'
#
loop_
_entity.id
_entity.type
_entity.pdbx_description
1 polymer ?
#
loop_
_entity_poly.entity_id
_entity_poly.type
_entity_poly.pdbx_seq_one_letter_code
_entity_poly.pdbx_strand_id
1 'polypeptide(L)'
;MKLFEGLHLVGSGFEGLFLTDRIDCNVYAFDTGEGWALVDAGVGREPFLIADVLEGDGISPSDVKYLLLTHAHGDHMGGAAYFKERFGLEIITSEVEAGIAARAIDTEMGLDVAKASGYYPQDYKALPVEADRIVSVGESFSLGDVRVSCYSAAGHSPGGLCYLVEKDGKTLLFTGDLITHRGQISLQDVPGNSLEGHKGSISALGAAKVDIFLPGHGLFAMQAGKEHVELAAEGLGL
;
A
#
# COMPACT_ATOMS: atom_id res chain seq x y z
N MET A 1 -10.20 -4.64 -11.69
CA MET A 1 -9.52 -5.07 -12.93
C MET A 1 -8.61 -6.25 -12.61
N LYS A 2 -8.91 -7.43 -13.13
CA LYS A 2 -8.10 -8.63 -12.92
C LYS A 2 -6.74 -8.51 -13.64
N LEU A 3 -5.65 -8.68 -12.90
CA LEU A 3 -4.28 -8.67 -13.42
C LEU A 3 -3.83 -10.09 -13.81
N PHE A 4 -4.08 -11.06 -12.95
CA PHE A 4 -4.01 -12.50 -13.22
C PHE A 4 -4.89 -13.25 -12.22
N GLU A 5 -4.90 -14.59 -12.26
CA GLU A 5 -5.71 -15.37 -11.31
C GLU A 5 -5.31 -15.09 -9.87
N GLY A 6 -6.27 -14.64 -9.06
CA GLY A 6 -6.05 -14.29 -7.65
C GLY A 6 -5.28 -13.00 -7.39
N LEU A 7 -5.14 -12.08 -8.39
CA LEU A 7 -4.63 -10.72 -8.18
C LEU A 7 -5.41 -9.70 -9.01
N HIS A 8 -5.90 -8.66 -8.38
CA HIS A 8 -6.68 -7.59 -8.99
C HIS A 8 -6.18 -6.21 -8.58
N LEU A 9 -6.26 -5.23 -9.47
CA LEU A 9 -6.21 -3.82 -9.13
C LEU A 9 -7.66 -3.35 -8.96
N VAL A 10 -8.02 -2.90 -7.76
CA VAL A 10 -9.40 -2.57 -7.41
C VAL A 10 -9.62 -1.10 -7.07
N GLY A 11 -8.55 -0.34 -6.87
CA GLY A 11 -8.55 1.11 -6.75
C GLY A 11 -7.36 1.70 -7.47
N SER A 12 -7.51 2.87 -8.08
CA SER A 12 -6.40 3.62 -8.70
C SER A 12 -6.89 5.00 -9.11
N GLY A 13 -6.20 6.03 -8.68
CA GLY A 13 -6.49 7.42 -8.99
C GLY A 13 -5.73 7.96 -10.22
N PHE A 14 -5.55 9.28 -10.26
CA PHE A 14 -4.97 9.97 -11.42
C PHE A 14 -3.48 9.70 -11.63
N GLU A 15 -2.77 9.30 -10.59
CA GLU A 15 -1.36 8.86 -10.68
C GLU A 15 -1.22 7.40 -11.10
N GLY A 16 -2.31 6.73 -11.45
CA GLY A 16 -2.35 5.36 -11.93
C GLY A 16 -3.23 5.19 -13.15
N LEU A 17 -4.25 4.31 -13.06
CA LEU A 17 -5.17 3.98 -14.17
C LEU A 17 -6.53 4.68 -14.10
N PHE A 18 -6.76 5.52 -13.11
CA PHE A 18 -7.99 6.30 -12.92
C PHE A 18 -9.26 5.43 -12.88
N LEU A 19 -9.26 4.40 -12.04
CA LEU A 19 -10.37 3.45 -11.90
C LEU A 19 -11.42 3.91 -10.88
N THR A 20 -10.99 4.67 -9.84
CA THR A 20 -11.81 5.05 -8.69
C THR A 20 -11.64 6.53 -8.36
N ASP A 21 -11.71 6.95 -7.09
CA ASP A 21 -11.52 8.37 -6.74
C ASP A 21 -10.19 8.89 -7.28
N ARG A 22 -10.21 10.12 -7.74
CA ARG A 22 -9.05 10.80 -8.35
C ARG A 22 -7.77 10.69 -7.51
N ILE A 23 -7.90 10.69 -6.18
CA ILE A 23 -6.75 10.77 -5.26
C ILE A 23 -6.38 9.37 -4.71
N ASP A 24 -7.10 8.32 -5.09
CA ASP A 24 -6.75 6.97 -4.62
C ASP A 24 -5.35 6.57 -5.08
N CYS A 25 -4.62 5.91 -4.18
CA CYS A 25 -3.46 5.11 -4.56
C CYS A 25 -3.89 3.89 -5.39
N ASN A 26 -2.97 3.10 -5.87
CA ASN A 26 -3.26 1.77 -6.39
C ASN A 26 -3.63 0.84 -5.22
N VAL A 27 -4.87 0.42 -5.16
CA VAL A 27 -5.38 -0.56 -4.20
C VAL A 27 -5.43 -1.92 -4.88
N TYR A 28 -4.74 -2.89 -4.30
CA TYR A 28 -4.70 -4.25 -4.83
C TYR A 28 -5.52 -5.20 -3.97
N ALA A 29 -6.12 -6.21 -4.60
CA ALA A 29 -6.74 -7.34 -3.91
C ALA A 29 -6.04 -8.63 -4.34
N PHE A 30 -5.64 -9.47 -3.39
CA PHE A 30 -5.10 -10.79 -3.68
C PHE A 30 -5.82 -11.88 -2.89
N ASP A 31 -6.01 -13.03 -3.54
CA ASP A 31 -6.62 -14.21 -2.96
C ASP A 31 -5.65 -14.91 -2.00
N THR A 32 -6.12 -15.22 -0.79
CA THR A 32 -5.35 -15.89 0.27
C THR A 32 -5.66 -17.40 0.36
N GLY A 33 -6.56 -17.93 -0.48
CA GLY A 33 -7.10 -19.29 -0.37
C GLY A 33 -8.23 -19.42 0.64
N GLU A 34 -8.36 -18.51 1.59
CA GLU A 34 -9.43 -18.47 2.61
C GLU A 34 -10.32 -17.22 2.51
N GLY A 35 -10.08 -16.39 1.53
CA GLY A 35 -10.72 -15.10 1.29
C GLY A 35 -9.74 -14.16 0.60
N TRP A 36 -9.98 -12.85 0.71
CA TRP A 36 -9.18 -11.84 0.02
C TRP A 36 -8.49 -10.90 1.00
N ALA A 37 -7.31 -10.44 0.61
CA ALA A 37 -6.61 -9.36 1.29
C ALA A 37 -6.54 -8.13 0.37
N LEU A 38 -6.81 -6.94 0.92
CA LEU A 38 -6.47 -5.67 0.28
C LEU A 38 -5.06 -5.26 0.67
N VAL A 39 -4.39 -4.57 -0.24
CA VAL A 39 -3.21 -3.76 0.07
C VAL A 39 -3.60 -2.31 -0.17
N ASP A 40 -3.58 -1.54 0.91
CA ASP A 40 -4.10 -0.18 1.02
C ASP A 40 -5.62 -0.05 0.76
N ALA A 41 -6.18 1.14 0.96
CA ALA A 41 -7.62 1.35 1.04
C ALA A 41 -8.12 2.59 0.27
N GLY A 42 -7.23 3.29 -0.44
CA GLY A 42 -7.58 4.52 -1.13
C GLY A 42 -7.82 5.71 -0.19
N VAL A 43 -8.22 6.83 -0.76
CA VAL A 43 -8.42 8.11 -0.05
C VAL A 43 -9.67 8.15 0.84
N GLY A 44 -10.61 7.23 0.62
CA GLY A 44 -11.81 7.13 1.44
C GLY A 44 -12.88 8.20 1.23
N ARG A 45 -12.81 8.99 0.14
CA ARG A 45 -13.85 9.96 -0.21
C ARG A 45 -15.05 9.28 -0.85
N GLU A 46 -14.80 8.32 -1.72
CA GLU A 46 -15.80 7.48 -2.38
C GLU A 46 -15.39 6.00 -2.30
N PRO A 47 -15.20 5.43 -1.07
CA PRO A 47 -14.61 4.11 -0.89
C PRO A 47 -15.50 2.98 -1.45
N PHE A 48 -16.78 3.27 -1.69
CA PHE A 48 -17.71 2.35 -2.34
C PHE A 48 -17.31 2.04 -3.79
N LEU A 49 -16.58 2.95 -4.48
CA LEU A 49 -16.09 2.69 -5.85
C LEU A 49 -15.11 1.51 -5.88
N ILE A 50 -14.26 1.37 -4.86
CA ILE A 50 -13.35 0.22 -4.73
C ILE A 50 -14.17 -1.06 -4.48
N ALA A 51 -15.23 -1.00 -3.65
CA ALA A 51 -16.13 -2.11 -3.43
C ALA A 51 -16.88 -2.52 -4.72
N ASP A 52 -17.33 -1.54 -5.51
CA ASP A 52 -18.00 -1.78 -6.79
C ASP A 52 -17.06 -2.47 -7.80
N VAL A 53 -15.76 -2.10 -7.82
CA VAL A 53 -14.76 -2.77 -8.67
C VAL A 53 -14.51 -4.20 -8.20
N LEU A 54 -14.44 -4.46 -6.88
CA LEU A 54 -14.36 -5.83 -6.33
C LEU A 54 -15.54 -6.68 -6.81
N GLU A 55 -16.76 -6.19 -6.64
CA GLU A 55 -17.99 -6.90 -7.05
C GLU A 55 -18.03 -7.12 -8.57
N GLY A 56 -17.63 -6.11 -9.36
CA GLY A 56 -17.54 -6.21 -10.81
C GLY A 56 -16.54 -7.25 -11.30
N ASP A 57 -15.48 -7.48 -10.52
CA ASP A 57 -14.47 -8.52 -10.78
C ASP A 57 -14.88 -9.90 -10.18
N GLY A 58 -16.06 -10.01 -9.59
CA GLY A 58 -16.61 -11.25 -9.01
C GLY A 58 -16.12 -11.54 -7.59
N ILE A 59 -15.54 -10.57 -6.90
CA ILE A 59 -15.07 -10.67 -5.52
C ILE A 59 -16.16 -10.09 -4.62
N SER A 60 -16.77 -10.91 -3.78
CA SER A 60 -17.70 -10.39 -2.77
C SER A 60 -16.92 -9.57 -1.73
N PRO A 61 -17.32 -8.31 -1.46
CA PRO A 61 -16.68 -7.53 -0.40
C PRO A 61 -16.70 -8.21 0.98
N SER A 62 -17.69 -9.07 1.24
CA SER A 62 -17.76 -9.88 2.48
C SER A 62 -16.67 -10.95 2.57
N ASP A 63 -16.01 -11.30 1.46
CA ASP A 63 -14.92 -12.27 1.42
C ASP A 63 -13.57 -11.60 1.63
N VAL A 64 -13.52 -10.26 1.69
CA VAL A 64 -12.31 -9.51 2.05
C VAL A 64 -12.12 -9.57 3.55
N LYS A 65 -11.06 -10.27 3.98
CA LYS A 65 -10.79 -10.55 5.40
C LYS A 65 -9.66 -9.69 5.97
N TYR A 66 -8.77 -9.20 5.13
CA TYR A 66 -7.54 -8.53 5.56
C TYR A 66 -7.31 -7.24 4.79
N LEU A 67 -6.74 -6.25 5.47
CA LEU A 67 -6.15 -5.05 4.90
C LEU A 67 -4.69 -4.96 5.34
N LEU A 68 -3.76 -5.11 4.43
CA LEU A 68 -2.35 -4.80 4.63
C LEU A 68 -2.16 -3.31 4.32
N LEU A 69 -2.03 -2.49 5.35
CA LEU A 69 -1.80 -1.06 5.19
C LEU A 69 -0.29 -0.82 5.10
N THR A 70 0.17 -0.27 3.97
CA THR A 70 1.59 0.02 3.76
C THR A 70 2.05 1.17 4.63
N HIS A 71 1.28 2.26 4.69
CA HIS A 71 1.54 3.44 5.50
C HIS A 71 0.28 4.30 5.67
N ALA A 72 0.33 5.28 6.57
CA ALA A 72 -0.84 6.04 6.99
C ALA A 72 -1.00 7.40 6.27
N HIS A 73 -0.54 7.56 5.01
CA HIS A 73 -0.94 8.72 4.20
C HIS A 73 -2.41 8.60 3.79
N GLY A 74 -3.05 9.73 3.54
CA GLY A 74 -4.50 9.81 3.38
C GLY A 74 -5.05 9.00 2.20
N ASP A 75 -4.33 8.92 1.10
CA ASP A 75 -4.69 8.18 -0.11
C ASP A 75 -4.47 6.67 -0.01
N HIS A 76 -3.79 6.20 1.05
CA HIS A 76 -3.58 4.79 1.37
C HIS A 76 -4.50 4.31 2.48
N MET A 77 -4.63 5.06 3.58
CA MET A 77 -5.42 4.63 4.74
C MET A 77 -6.85 5.17 4.76
N GLY A 78 -7.17 6.17 3.95
CA GLY A 78 -8.42 6.95 4.09
C GLY A 78 -9.70 6.11 4.03
N GLY A 79 -9.72 5.05 3.23
CA GLY A 79 -10.83 4.10 3.13
C GLY A 79 -10.84 3.01 4.21
N ALA A 80 -9.79 2.88 5.02
CA ALA A 80 -9.64 1.75 5.95
C ALA A 80 -10.78 1.65 6.97
N ALA A 81 -11.22 2.79 7.52
CA ALA A 81 -12.34 2.83 8.46
C ALA A 81 -13.64 2.31 7.83
N TYR A 82 -13.92 2.70 6.57
CA TYR A 82 -15.10 2.22 5.83
C TYR A 82 -15.05 0.71 5.62
N PHE A 83 -13.92 0.16 5.18
CA PHE A 83 -13.80 -1.26 4.92
C PHE A 83 -13.86 -2.08 6.22
N LYS A 84 -13.25 -1.58 7.31
CA LYS A 84 -13.34 -2.23 8.62
C LYS A 84 -14.77 -2.25 9.15
N GLU A 85 -15.48 -1.14 9.09
CA GLU A 85 -16.88 -1.04 9.54
C GLU A 85 -17.81 -1.89 8.67
N ARG A 86 -17.62 -1.83 7.35
CA ARG A 86 -18.53 -2.45 6.37
C ARG A 86 -18.32 -3.95 6.21
N PHE A 87 -17.07 -4.44 6.25
CA PHE A 87 -16.70 -5.82 5.94
C PHE A 87 -16.12 -6.57 7.14
N GLY A 88 -15.73 -5.87 8.22
CA GLY A 88 -15.18 -6.49 9.42
C GLY A 88 -13.78 -7.07 9.21
N LEU A 89 -13.03 -6.52 8.25
CA LEU A 89 -11.68 -6.99 7.94
C LEU A 89 -10.67 -6.66 9.07
N GLU A 90 -9.62 -7.49 9.16
CA GLU A 90 -8.47 -7.30 10.05
C GLU A 90 -7.46 -6.34 9.40
N ILE A 91 -7.14 -5.23 10.07
CA ILE A 91 -6.13 -4.27 9.60
C ILE A 91 -4.77 -4.64 10.19
N ILE A 92 -3.78 -4.82 9.31
CA ILE A 92 -2.41 -5.25 9.62
C ILE A 92 -1.44 -4.17 9.15
N THR A 93 -0.61 -3.64 10.06
CA THR A 93 0.42 -2.65 9.72
C THR A 93 1.52 -2.61 10.79
N SER A 94 2.49 -1.70 10.66
CA SER A 94 3.53 -1.48 11.69
C SER A 94 2.96 -0.72 12.90
N GLU A 95 3.67 -0.81 14.04
CA GLU A 95 3.29 -0.08 15.27
C GLU A 95 3.24 1.45 15.04
N VAL A 96 4.20 1.98 14.27
CA VAL A 96 4.29 3.41 14.01
C VAL A 96 3.11 3.87 13.15
N GLU A 97 2.83 3.18 12.05
CA GLU A 97 1.73 3.53 11.15
C GLU A 97 0.36 3.29 11.81
N ALA A 98 0.22 2.26 12.64
CA ALA A 98 -0.97 2.04 13.46
C ALA A 98 -1.24 3.22 14.39
N GLY A 99 -0.20 3.75 15.05
CA GLY A 99 -0.33 4.92 15.91
C GLY A 99 -0.74 6.18 15.14
N ILE A 100 -0.22 6.39 13.93
CA ILE A 100 -0.61 7.52 13.06
C ILE A 100 -2.07 7.34 12.60
N ALA A 101 -2.44 6.15 12.10
CA ALA A 101 -3.78 5.84 11.64
C ALA A 101 -4.85 5.99 12.73
N ALA A 102 -4.53 5.58 13.97
CA ALA A 102 -5.44 5.71 15.11
C ALA A 102 -5.71 7.16 15.52
N ARG A 103 -4.76 8.07 15.30
CA ARG A 103 -4.93 9.50 15.62
C ARG A 103 -5.44 10.32 14.45
N ALA A 104 -5.09 9.94 13.21
CA ALA A 104 -5.43 10.63 11.96
C ALA A 104 -5.18 12.16 12.03
N ILE A 105 -4.02 12.56 12.58
CA ILE A 105 -3.64 13.97 12.71
C ILE A 105 -2.95 14.44 11.44
N ASP A 106 -3.46 15.51 10.82
CA ASP A 106 -3.00 16.04 9.53
C ASP A 106 -1.48 16.20 9.46
N THR A 107 -0.84 16.76 10.49
CA THR A 107 0.61 16.99 10.52
C THR A 107 1.44 15.71 10.69
N GLU A 108 0.89 14.66 11.28
CA GLU A 108 1.57 13.37 11.39
C GLU A 108 1.49 12.56 10.08
N MET A 109 0.42 12.79 9.31
CA MET A 109 0.16 12.17 8.02
C MET A 109 0.73 12.94 6.83
N GLY A 110 1.33 14.12 7.04
CA GLY A 110 1.76 15.02 5.97
C GLY A 110 0.61 15.66 5.16
N LEU A 111 -0.64 15.55 5.66
CA LEU A 111 -1.81 16.10 4.99
C LEU A 111 -1.84 17.62 4.94
N ASP A 112 -1.27 18.30 5.92
CA ASP A 112 -1.16 19.75 5.94
C ASP A 112 -0.30 20.26 4.77
N VAL A 113 0.84 19.62 4.50
CA VAL A 113 1.72 19.90 3.35
C VAL A 113 1.00 19.58 2.04
N ALA A 114 0.38 18.42 1.95
CA ALA A 114 -0.32 17.96 0.76
C ALA A 114 -1.56 18.82 0.43
N LYS A 115 -2.30 19.30 1.43
CA LYS A 115 -3.37 20.28 1.26
C LYS A 115 -2.84 21.64 0.79
N ALA A 116 -1.73 22.10 1.37
CA ALA A 116 -1.09 23.36 0.98
C ALA A 116 -0.63 23.33 -0.49
N SER A 117 -0.19 22.18 -0.99
CA SER A 117 0.18 21.98 -2.41
C SER A 117 -1.02 21.84 -3.35
N GLY A 118 -2.24 21.68 -2.82
CA GLY A 118 -3.46 21.45 -3.61
C GLY A 118 -3.67 20.00 -4.05
N TYR A 119 -2.90 19.07 -3.53
CA TYR A 119 -3.07 17.63 -3.81
C TYR A 119 -4.39 17.11 -3.21
N TYR A 120 -4.66 17.44 -1.94
CA TYR A 120 -5.96 17.17 -1.30
C TYR A 120 -6.83 18.43 -1.22
N PRO A 121 -8.18 18.27 -1.23
CA PRO A 121 -9.09 19.36 -0.88
C PRO A 121 -8.79 19.88 0.55
N GLN A 122 -8.97 21.17 0.77
CA GLN A 122 -8.69 21.80 2.08
C GLN A 122 -9.53 21.25 3.22
N ASP A 123 -10.73 20.76 2.92
CA ASP A 123 -11.69 20.18 3.85
C ASP A 123 -11.57 18.66 4.01
N TYR A 124 -10.64 18.02 3.28
CA TYR A 124 -10.40 16.58 3.41
C TYR A 124 -9.96 16.23 4.82
N LYS A 125 -10.51 15.14 5.36
CA LYS A 125 -10.12 14.55 6.65
C LYS A 125 -10.09 13.04 6.52
N ALA A 126 -8.99 12.44 6.90
CA ALA A 126 -8.94 11.01 7.10
C ALA A 126 -9.70 10.63 8.37
N LEU A 127 -10.40 9.50 8.35
CA LEU A 127 -11.05 8.96 9.54
C LEU A 127 -10.05 8.11 10.33
N PRO A 128 -9.96 8.29 11.66
CA PRO A 128 -9.11 7.44 12.49
C PRO A 128 -9.57 5.98 12.45
N VAL A 129 -8.61 5.07 12.47
CA VAL A 129 -8.86 3.64 12.49
C VAL A 129 -7.80 2.89 13.30
N GLU A 130 -8.25 1.96 14.14
CA GLU A 130 -7.37 1.10 14.92
C GLU A 130 -6.92 -0.12 14.10
N ALA A 131 -5.63 -0.40 14.08
CA ALA A 131 -5.11 -1.65 13.54
C ALA A 131 -5.42 -2.81 14.51
N ASP A 132 -5.68 -4.00 13.94
CA ASP A 132 -5.99 -5.20 14.73
C ASP A 132 -4.74 -6.03 14.99
N ARG A 133 -3.78 -5.97 14.06
CA ARG A 133 -2.53 -6.71 14.16
C ARG A 133 -1.33 -5.82 13.83
N ILE A 134 -0.35 -5.84 14.72
CA ILE A 134 0.93 -5.16 14.53
C ILE A 134 1.97 -6.16 14.05
N VAL A 135 2.71 -5.78 13.02
CA VAL A 135 3.81 -6.57 12.45
C VAL A 135 5.10 -5.74 12.38
N SER A 136 6.23 -6.41 12.37
CA SER A 136 7.54 -5.78 12.40
C SER A 136 8.30 -6.01 11.09
N VAL A 137 9.25 -5.13 10.78
CA VAL A 137 10.23 -5.35 9.69
C VAL A 137 10.99 -6.65 9.93
N GLY A 138 11.10 -7.48 8.90
CA GLY A 138 11.72 -8.82 8.97
C GLY A 138 10.78 -9.93 9.46
N GLU A 139 9.59 -9.59 9.93
CA GLU A 139 8.56 -10.58 10.26
C GLU A 139 8.00 -11.23 9.01
N SER A 140 7.64 -12.52 9.13
CA SER A 140 6.86 -13.22 8.13
C SER A 140 5.70 -13.94 8.80
N PHE A 141 4.55 -13.93 8.15
CA PHE A 141 3.32 -14.58 8.64
C PHE A 141 2.52 -15.15 7.47
N SER A 142 1.50 -15.94 7.77
CA SER A 142 0.59 -16.48 6.77
C SER A 142 -0.77 -15.80 6.84
N LEU A 143 -1.38 -15.63 5.67
CA LEU A 143 -2.80 -15.32 5.48
C LEU A 143 -3.38 -16.44 4.60
N GLY A 144 -4.13 -17.35 5.20
CA GLY A 144 -4.54 -18.58 4.51
C GLY A 144 -3.32 -19.33 3.94
N ASP A 145 -3.31 -19.57 2.63
CA ASP A 145 -2.28 -20.33 1.93
C ASP A 145 -1.07 -19.48 1.47
N VAL A 146 -1.12 -18.16 1.66
CA VAL A 146 -0.03 -17.28 1.23
C VAL A 146 0.89 -16.89 2.38
N ARG A 147 2.18 -16.74 2.09
CA ARG A 147 3.17 -16.20 3.00
C ARG A 147 3.42 -14.73 2.70
N VAL A 148 3.36 -13.89 3.73
CA VAL A 148 3.66 -12.46 3.68
C VAL A 148 4.93 -12.19 4.46
N SER A 149 5.89 -11.47 3.86
CA SER A 149 7.11 -11.00 4.51
C SER A 149 7.17 -9.48 4.51
N CYS A 150 7.47 -8.88 5.67
CA CYS A 150 7.52 -7.45 5.87
C CYS A 150 8.93 -6.90 5.67
N TYR A 151 9.06 -5.92 4.76
CA TYR A 151 10.27 -5.15 4.57
C TYR A 151 10.03 -3.69 4.96
N SER A 152 11.09 -2.97 5.33
CA SER A 152 10.99 -1.54 5.60
C SER A 152 10.63 -0.76 4.35
N ALA A 153 9.72 0.20 4.49
CA ALA A 153 9.50 1.31 3.57
C ALA A 153 9.80 2.66 4.23
N ALA A 154 10.59 2.65 5.31
CA ALA A 154 11.08 3.87 5.92
C ALA A 154 11.88 4.70 4.90
N GLY A 155 11.67 6.01 4.92
CA GLY A 155 12.19 6.95 3.93
C GLY A 155 11.08 7.59 3.10
N HIS A 156 9.92 6.94 2.95
CA HIS A 156 8.70 7.58 2.48
C HIS A 156 7.80 8.01 3.66
N SER A 157 7.59 7.14 4.63
CA SER A 157 6.86 7.41 5.88
C SER A 157 7.65 6.89 7.08
N PRO A 158 7.30 7.28 8.34
CA PRO A 158 8.10 6.93 9.52
C PRO A 158 8.20 5.42 9.80
N GLY A 159 7.14 4.68 9.53
CA GLY A 159 7.04 3.25 9.85
C GLY A 159 6.57 2.38 8.69
N GLY A 160 6.58 2.92 7.47
CA GLY A 160 6.05 2.25 6.30
C GLY A 160 6.59 0.85 6.05
N LEU A 161 5.77 -0.01 5.47
CA LEU A 161 6.08 -1.39 5.13
C LEU A 161 5.91 -1.64 3.64
N CYS A 162 6.85 -2.40 3.07
CA CYS A 162 6.62 -3.17 1.86
C CYS A 162 6.20 -4.58 2.24
N TYR A 163 5.25 -5.15 1.51
CA TYR A 163 4.83 -6.53 1.68
C TYR A 163 5.26 -7.37 0.49
N LEU A 164 6.06 -8.41 0.76
CA LEU A 164 6.40 -9.43 -0.23
C LEU A 164 5.52 -10.65 0.00
N VAL A 165 4.65 -10.93 -0.96
CA VAL A 165 3.67 -12.03 -0.90
C VAL A 165 4.12 -13.15 -1.81
N GLU A 166 4.25 -14.36 -1.25
CA GLU A 166 4.52 -15.57 -2.00
C GLU A 166 3.20 -16.28 -2.31
N LYS A 167 2.83 -16.32 -3.59
CA LYS A 167 1.58 -16.91 -4.08
C LYS A 167 1.83 -17.66 -5.39
N ASP A 168 1.37 -18.91 -5.48
CA ASP A 168 1.39 -19.74 -6.68
C ASP A 168 2.77 -19.80 -7.37
N GLY A 169 3.84 -19.87 -6.56
CA GLY A 169 5.23 -19.93 -7.03
C GLY A 169 5.80 -18.61 -7.53
N LYS A 170 5.05 -17.51 -7.39
CA LYS A 170 5.47 -16.14 -7.71
C LYS A 170 5.65 -15.31 -6.44
N THR A 171 6.49 -14.30 -6.54
CA THR A 171 6.68 -13.30 -5.50
C THR A 171 6.16 -11.94 -5.97
N LEU A 172 5.20 -11.40 -5.22
CA LEU A 172 4.53 -10.13 -5.47
C LEU A 172 5.05 -9.11 -4.47
N LEU A 173 5.68 -8.03 -4.91
CA LEU A 173 6.16 -6.97 -4.03
C LEU A 173 5.23 -5.76 -4.11
N PHE A 174 4.55 -5.49 -3.01
CA PHE A 174 3.79 -4.27 -2.79
C PHE A 174 4.68 -3.26 -2.07
N THR A 175 5.01 -2.16 -2.74
CA THR A 175 6.01 -1.20 -2.24
C THR A 175 5.41 0.00 -1.51
N GLY A 176 4.06 0.15 -1.52
CA GLY A 176 3.49 1.46 -1.20
C GLY A 176 4.22 2.51 -2.04
N ASP A 177 4.71 3.53 -1.39
CA ASP A 177 5.36 4.67 -2.04
C ASP A 177 6.87 4.72 -1.87
N LEU A 178 7.47 3.63 -1.35
CA LEU A 178 8.92 3.55 -1.24
C LEU A 178 9.61 3.65 -2.60
N ILE A 179 9.07 2.92 -3.59
CA ILE A 179 9.58 2.86 -4.97
C ILE A 179 8.38 2.87 -5.90
N THR A 180 8.42 3.68 -6.94
CA THR A 180 7.47 3.65 -8.04
C THR A 180 8.10 3.10 -9.32
N HIS A 181 7.36 3.13 -10.43
CA HIS A 181 7.77 2.54 -11.71
C HIS A 181 9.19 2.99 -12.11
N ARG A 182 10.01 2.04 -12.58
CA ARG A 182 11.41 2.26 -12.98
C ARG A 182 12.34 2.77 -11.87
N GLY A 183 12.05 2.39 -10.63
CA GLY A 183 12.93 2.70 -9.50
C GLY A 183 12.89 4.16 -9.04
N GLN A 184 11.86 4.91 -9.43
CA GLN A 184 11.72 6.29 -8.96
C GLN A 184 11.34 6.33 -7.48
N ILE A 185 11.90 7.30 -6.77
CA ILE A 185 11.56 7.63 -5.39
C ILE A 185 11.02 9.06 -5.32
N SER A 186 10.20 9.35 -4.32
CA SER A 186 9.68 10.69 -4.07
C SER A 186 10.23 11.24 -2.76
N LEU A 187 10.94 12.35 -2.83
CA LEU A 187 11.38 13.09 -1.65
C LEU A 187 10.43 14.27 -1.41
N GLN A 188 9.77 14.25 -0.28
CA GLN A 188 8.74 15.21 0.13
C GLN A 188 9.09 15.79 1.50
N ASP A 189 8.58 16.98 1.80
CA ASP A 189 8.75 17.62 3.11
C ASP A 189 7.61 17.19 4.06
N VAL A 190 7.57 15.88 4.33
CA VAL A 190 6.58 15.25 5.21
C VAL A 190 7.26 14.38 6.27
N PRO A 191 6.61 14.10 7.39
CA PRO A 191 7.19 13.28 8.46
C PRO A 191 7.71 11.94 7.97
N GLY A 192 8.93 11.57 8.37
CA GLY A 192 9.57 10.29 8.04
C GLY A 192 10.19 10.21 6.64
N ASN A 193 9.94 11.20 5.76
CA ASN A 193 10.55 11.20 4.44
C ASN A 193 12.04 11.59 4.51
N SER A 194 12.90 10.73 4.01
CA SER A 194 14.35 10.96 4.02
C SER A 194 15.09 10.10 3.00
N LEU A 195 16.11 10.67 2.39
CA LEU A 195 16.97 9.94 1.44
C LEU A 195 17.70 8.76 2.11
N GLU A 196 18.14 8.92 3.36
CA GLU A 196 18.83 7.87 4.11
C GLU A 196 17.90 6.69 4.41
N GLY A 197 16.65 6.97 4.78
CA GLY A 197 15.64 5.94 4.97
C GLY A 197 15.36 5.16 3.68
N HIS A 198 15.20 5.86 2.54
CA HIS A 198 15.05 5.22 1.23
C HIS A 198 16.24 4.31 0.91
N LYS A 199 17.48 4.78 1.11
CA LYS A 199 18.69 3.96 0.89
C LYS A 199 18.68 2.69 1.73
N GLY A 200 18.39 2.82 3.03
CA GLY A 200 18.32 1.65 3.93
C GLY A 200 17.27 0.63 3.52
N SER A 201 16.06 1.10 3.22
CA SER A 201 14.94 0.25 2.83
C SER A 201 15.15 -0.43 1.47
N ILE A 202 15.65 0.29 0.47
CA ILE A 202 15.93 -0.26 -0.86
C ILE A 202 17.08 -1.26 -0.80
N SER A 203 18.13 -0.98 -0.03
CA SER A 203 19.23 -1.93 0.20
C SER A 203 18.73 -3.25 0.81
N ALA A 204 17.81 -3.17 1.78
CA ALA A 204 17.21 -4.38 2.39
C ALA A 204 16.39 -5.23 1.39
N LEU A 205 15.77 -4.61 0.40
CA LEU A 205 15.05 -5.29 -0.69
C LEU A 205 16.00 -5.91 -1.72
N GLY A 206 17.28 -5.55 -1.70
CA GLY A 206 18.28 -5.99 -2.67
C GLY A 206 18.43 -7.51 -2.79
N ALA A 207 18.22 -8.28 -1.72
CA ALA A 207 18.29 -9.74 -1.71
C ALA A 207 16.94 -10.43 -2.04
N ALA A 208 15.83 -9.69 -2.07
CA ALA A 208 14.51 -10.28 -2.30
C ALA A 208 14.36 -10.73 -3.76
N LYS A 209 13.76 -11.90 -3.97
CA LYS A 209 13.24 -12.27 -5.29
C LYS A 209 11.94 -11.51 -5.52
N VAL A 210 11.80 -10.86 -6.65
CA VAL A 210 10.59 -10.11 -7.01
C VAL A 210 10.22 -10.43 -8.45
N ASP A 211 9.15 -11.19 -8.64
CA ASP A 211 8.63 -11.52 -9.97
C ASP A 211 7.70 -10.41 -10.47
N ILE A 212 6.82 -9.88 -9.60
CA ILE A 212 5.79 -8.88 -9.89
C ILE A 212 5.99 -7.67 -8.98
N PHE A 213 5.92 -6.46 -9.55
CA PHE A 213 6.10 -5.19 -8.85
C PHE A 213 4.80 -4.40 -8.83
N LEU A 214 4.34 -4.02 -7.63
CA LEU A 214 3.01 -3.45 -7.36
C LEU A 214 3.15 -2.19 -6.47
N PRO A 215 3.41 -1.02 -7.07
CA PRO A 215 3.59 0.23 -6.32
C PRO A 215 2.25 0.88 -5.95
N GLY A 216 2.28 1.75 -4.94
CA GLY A 216 1.12 2.56 -4.55
C GLY A 216 0.72 3.59 -5.61
N HIS A 217 1.66 4.04 -6.43
CA HIS A 217 1.40 4.98 -7.53
C HIS A 217 2.12 4.57 -8.81
N GLY A 218 1.59 5.04 -9.95
CA GLY A 218 2.16 4.80 -11.26
C GLY A 218 1.86 3.40 -11.79
N LEU A 219 2.72 2.94 -12.68
CA LEU A 219 2.53 1.66 -13.37
C LEU A 219 3.12 0.50 -12.56
N PHE A 220 2.43 -0.60 -12.54
CA PHE A 220 2.90 -1.88 -12.03
C PHE A 220 3.60 -2.69 -13.13
N ALA A 221 4.36 -3.73 -12.73
CA ALA A 221 5.01 -4.63 -13.67
C ALA A 221 4.68 -6.09 -13.34
N MET A 222 4.09 -6.79 -14.31
CA MET A 222 3.63 -8.18 -14.18
C MET A 222 4.73 -9.23 -14.40
N GLN A 223 5.94 -8.78 -14.70
CA GLN A 223 7.17 -9.57 -14.84
C GLN A 223 8.38 -8.66 -14.65
N ALA A 224 9.55 -9.25 -14.43
CA ALA A 224 10.79 -8.49 -14.19
C ALA A 224 10.70 -7.48 -13.03
N GLY A 225 9.88 -7.79 -12.02
CA GLY A 225 9.63 -6.89 -10.89
C GLY A 225 10.91 -6.48 -10.16
N LYS A 226 11.90 -7.35 -10.11
CA LYS A 226 13.20 -7.09 -9.49
C LYS A 226 13.96 -5.93 -10.12
N GLU A 227 13.82 -5.70 -11.43
CA GLU A 227 14.50 -4.61 -12.14
C GLU A 227 14.14 -3.23 -11.57
N HIS A 228 12.91 -3.05 -11.05
CA HIS A 228 12.48 -1.79 -10.42
C HIS A 228 13.23 -1.49 -9.12
N VAL A 229 13.53 -2.53 -8.33
CA VAL A 229 14.32 -2.42 -7.10
C VAL A 229 15.79 -2.15 -7.45
N GLU A 230 16.32 -2.84 -8.45
CA GLU A 230 17.71 -2.66 -8.92
C GLU A 230 17.93 -1.26 -9.49
N LEU A 231 17.00 -0.74 -10.29
CA LEU A 231 17.07 0.64 -10.82
C LEU A 231 17.00 1.69 -9.70
N ALA A 232 16.20 1.44 -8.64
CA ALA A 232 16.16 2.33 -7.48
C ALA A 232 17.51 2.32 -6.73
N ALA A 233 18.10 1.13 -6.53
CA ALA A 233 19.39 0.99 -5.89
C ALA A 233 20.49 1.68 -6.71
N GLU A 234 20.55 1.46 -8.03
CA GLU A 234 21.48 2.11 -8.94
C GLU A 234 21.35 3.64 -8.89
N GLY A 235 20.12 4.16 -8.96
CA GLY A 235 19.84 5.60 -8.88
C GLY A 235 20.30 6.25 -7.56
N LEU A 236 20.39 5.47 -6.48
CA LEU A 236 20.87 5.91 -5.16
C LEU A 236 22.35 5.62 -4.90
N GLY A 237 23.04 4.98 -5.85
CA GLY A 237 24.44 4.61 -5.73
C GLY A 237 24.72 3.48 -4.72
N LEU A 238 23.79 2.51 -4.63
CA LEU A 238 23.84 1.33 -3.76
C LEU A 238 24.39 0.11 -4.50
#